data_1d21ccdc337d636cae33b8ad6904d3cd
#
_entry.id   1d21ccdc337d636cae33b8ad6904d3cd
#
_cell.length_a   1.000
_cell.length_b   1.000
_cell.length_c   1.000
_cell.angle_alpha   90.00
_cell.angle_beta   90.00
_cell.angle_gamma   90.00
#
_symmetry.space_group_name_H-M   'P 1'
#
loop_
_entity.id
_entity.type
_entity.pdbx_description
1 polymer ?
#
loop_
_entity_poly.entity_id
_entity_poly.type
_entity_poly.pdbx_seq_one_letter_code
_entity_poly.pdbx_strand_id
1 'polypeptide(L)'
;REGTLTAAGELLRGYAERLLRLRGEAATALQELRSLQRGQLTITANEYTCLWLLPVLDSFRRGYPQIGVTVQRSLASQIPDQLLERAIEFGILSFRPDNERLNAIEVYTDSVAFVVDPRHPLAKRASVSIRDLGQENFVAHIVASPLRRRVIETFASHATPLNMSVELPSLEAIKRFVMLGNGVALVPGLTVQPELARGDLVQVEVPELKIARRLWLVHRKPASLSHAGEAFLSVVRNLAVERGHPFAFRVEQAEGASARE
;
A
#
# COMPACT_ATOMS: atom_id res chain seq x y z
N ARG A 1 12.73 -35.75 -10.43
CA ARG A 1 11.29 -35.97 -10.22
C ARG A 1 10.88 -35.02 -9.12
N GLU A 2 10.23 -33.90 -9.46
CA GLU A 2 9.57 -33.06 -8.51
C GLU A 2 8.32 -33.80 -8.00
N GLY A 3 8.33 -34.19 -6.74
CA GLY A 3 7.18 -34.83 -6.10
C GLY A 3 6.12 -33.78 -5.77
N THR A 4 4.91 -33.94 -6.29
CA THR A 4 3.74 -33.17 -5.86
C THR A 4 3.24 -33.74 -4.54
N LEU A 5 2.89 -32.85 -3.61
CA LEU A 5 2.32 -33.23 -2.33
C LEU A 5 0.91 -33.80 -2.53
N THR A 6 0.56 -34.81 -1.74
CA THR A 6 -0.83 -35.29 -1.63
C THR A 6 -1.69 -34.25 -0.87
N ALA A 7 -3.02 -34.36 -0.93
CA ALA A 7 -3.91 -33.50 -0.15
C ALA A 7 -3.59 -33.51 1.37
N ALA A 8 -3.24 -34.68 1.90
CA ALA A 8 -2.77 -34.84 3.28
C ALA A 8 -1.39 -34.15 3.48
N GLY A 9 -0.52 -34.23 2.50
CA GLY A 9 0.78 -33.52 2.52
C GLY A 9 0.64 -32.00 2.51
N GLU A 10 -0.29 -31.46 1.74
CA GLU A 10 -0.61 -30.01 1.74
C GLU A 10 -1.17 -29.56 3.08
N LEU A 11 -2.09 -30.33 3.67
CA LEU A 11 -2.64 -30.06 5.00
C LEU A 11 -1.52 -30.08 6.06
N LEU A 12 -0.67 -31.11 6.04
CA LEU A 12 0.46 -31.24 6.96
C LEU A 12 1.46 -30.10 6.78
N ARG A 13 1.76 -29.70 5.54
CA ARG A 13 2.63 -28.55 5.24
C ARG A 13 2.11 -27.29 5.92
N GLY A 14 0.80 -26.99 5.80
CA GLY A 14 0.20 -25.81 6.43
C GLY A 14 0.34 -25.81 7.96
N TYR A 15 0.16 -26.97 8.61
CA TYR A 15 0.38 -27.10 10.05
C TYR A 15 1.86 -27.02 10.44
N ALA A 16 2.75 -27.64 9.67
CA ALA A 16 4.19 -27.60 9.91
C ALA A 16 4.74 -26.15 9.80
N GLU A 17 4.30 -25.41 8.80
CA GLU A 17 4.66 -23.99 8.62
C GLU A 17 4.16 -23.14 9.80
N ARG A 18 2.96 -23.40 10.31
CA ARG A 18 2.43 -22.70 11.52
C ARG A 18 3.26 -23.01 12.76
N LEU A 19 3.61 -24.27 12.99
CA LEU A 19 4.43 -24.69 14.14
C LEU A 19 5.84 -24.09 14.08
N LEU A 20 6.46 -24.07 12.91
CA LEU A 20 7.77 -23.45 12.71
C LEU A 20 7.74 -21.94 12.96
N ARG A 21 6.68 -21.26 12.53
CA ARG A 21 6.47 -19.83 12.82
C ARG A 21 6.29 -19.59 14.32
N LEU A 22 5.41 -20.35 14.98
CA LEU A 22 5.17 -20.21 16.42
C LEU A 22 6.44 -20.46 17.24
N ARG A 23 7.24 -21.45 16.86
CA ARG A 23 8.56 -21.70 17.47
C ARG A 23 9.50 -20.51 17.28
N GLY A 24 9.52 -19.91 16.08
CA GLY A 24 10.30 -18.73 15.77
C GLY A 24 9.87 -17.53 16.61
N GLU A 25 8.56 -17.29 16.73
CA GLU A 25 7.98 -16.23 17.57
C GLU A 25 8.39 -16.41 19.05
N ALA A 26 8.28 -17.64 19.59
CA ALA A 26 8.68 -17.94 20.97
C ALA A 26 10.19 -17.73 21.18
N ALA A 27 11.02 -18.18 20.25
CA ALA A 27 12.48 -17.98 20.31
C ALA A 27 12.83 -16.48 20.24
N THR A 28 12.19 -15.73 19.36
CA THR A 28 12.37 -14.28 19.23
C THR A 28 11.92 -13.54 20.49
N ALA A 29 10.75 -13.87 21.04
CA ALA A 29 10.26 -13.27 22.28
C ALA A 29 11.18 -13.54 23.48
N LEU A 30 11.72 -14.76 23.58
CA LEU A 30 12.71 -15.09 24.61
C LEU A 30 14.05 -14.38 24.41
N GLN A 31 14.44 -14.18 23.17
CA GLN A 31 15.66 -13.45 22.80
C GLN A 31 15.51 -11.94 23.03
N GLU A 32 14.33 -11.39 22.71
CA GLU A 32 13.96 -9.99 22.98
C GLU A 32 13.95 -9.68 24.48
N LEU A 33 13.48 -10.62 25.32
CA LEU A 33 13.58 -10.54 26.79
C LEU A 33 15.03 -10.53 27.30
N ARG A 34 15.94 -11.15 26.56
CA ARG A 34 17.37 -11.24 26.93
C ARG A 34 18.22 -10.10 26.39
N SER A 35 17.82 -9.47 25.32
CA SER A 35 18.55 -8.36 24.68
C SER A 35 17.58 -7.33 24.10
N LEU A 36 17.42 -6.21 24.78
CA LEU A 36 16.62 -5.05 24.36
C LEU A 36 17.02 -4.43 22.99
N GLN A 37 17.86 -5.09 22.20
CA GLN A 37 18.45 -4.53 20.99
C GLN A 37 18.37 -5.41 19.73
N ARG A 38 17.78 -6.58 19.74
CA ARG A 38 17.68 -7.46 18.57
C ARG A 38 16.27 -7.97 18.41
N GLY A 39 15.65 -7.60 17.30
CA GLY A 39 14.32 -8.07 16.90
C GLY A 39 14.24 -8.21 15.40
N GLN A 40 13.17 -8.83 14.91
CA GLN A 40 12.83 -8.94 13.50
C GLN A 40 11.45 -8.34 13.29
N LEU A 41 11.33 -7.42 12.32
CA LEU A 41 10.07 -6.82 11.90
C LEU A 41 9.72 -7.30 10.50
N THR A 42 8.57 -7.95 10.34
CA THR A 42 8.09 -8.38 9.03
C THR A 42 6.85 -7.57 8.63
N ILE A 43 6.96 -6.88 7.52
CA ILE A 43 5.93 -6.02 6.96
C ILE A 43 5.56 -6.53 5.57
N THR A 44 4.29 -6.52 5.23
CA THR A 44 3.84 -6.81 3.87
C THR A 44 3.20 -5.59 3.24
N ALA A 45 3.60 -5.30 2.01
CA ALA A 45 3.10 -4.19 1.22
C ALA A 45 3.02 -4.59 -0.27
N ASN A 46 2.17 -3.93 -1.04
CA ASN A 46 2.23 -4.02 -2.49
C ASN A 46 3.18 -2.94 -3.06
N GLU A 47 3.40 -2.96 -4.37
CA GLU A 47 4.27 -2.02 -5.06
C GLU A 47 3.94 -0.55 -4.74
N TYR A 48 2.64 -0.21 -4.70
CA TYR A 48 2.18 1.16 -4.47
C TYR A 48 2.36 1.62 -3.03
N THR A 49 2.08 0.73 -2.08
CA THR A 49 2.11 1.05 -0.66
C THR A 49 3.50 0.97 -0.06
N CYS A 50 4.41 0.21 -0.72
CA CYS A 50 5.81 0.10 -0.30
C CYS A 50 6.55 1.46 -0.33
N LEU A 51 6.22 2.34 -1.28
CA LEU A 51 6.87 3.66 -1.36
C LEU A 51 6.62 4.52 -0.12
N TRP A 52 5.45 4.39 0.50
CA TRP A 52 5.18 5.07 1.76
C TRP A 52 6.09 4.60 2.90
N LEU A 53 6.51 3.33 2.89
CA LEU A 53 7.38 2.77 3.92
C LEU A 53 8.80 3.34 3.87
N LEU A 54 9.31 3.78 2.73
CA LEU A 54 10.72 4.14 2.58
C LEU A 54 11.18 5.20 3.58
N PRO A 55 10.51 6.37 3.73
CA PRO A 55 10.90 7.36 4.73
C PRO A 55 10.69 6.88 6.18
N VAL A 56 9.72 5.99 6.41
CA VAL A 56 9.48 5.37 7.71
C VAL A 56 10.62 4.42 8.06
N LEU A 57 11.04 3.58 7.11
CA LEU A 57 12.15 2.65 7.28
C LEU A 57 13.49 3.36 7.47
N ASP A 58 13.72 4.46 6.75
CA ASP A 58 14.92 5.28 6.94
C ASP A 58 14.99 5.81 8.37
N SER A 59 13.90 6.40 8.87
CA SER A 59 13.81 6.89 10.25
C SER A 59 13.94 5.74 11.27
N PHE A 60 13.27 4.62 11.04
CA PHE A 60 13.31 3.45 11.90
C PHE A 60 14.74 2.87 12.00
N ARG A 61 15.42 2.70 10.88
CA ARG A 61 16.80 2.19 10.82
C ARG A 61 17.81 3.07 11.53
N ARG A 62 17.60 4.39 11.51
CA ARG A 62 18.46 5.32 12.27
C ARG A 62 18.28 5.18 13.78
N GLY A 63 17.03 5.00 14.23
CA GLY A 63 16.74 4.85 15.66
C GLY A 63 17.02 3.43 16.19
N TYR A 64 16.88 2.40 15.35
CA TYR A 64 16.95 0.99 15.73
C TYR A 64 17.81 0.18 14.76
N PRO A 65 19.12 0.45 14.66
CA PRO A 65 19.98 -0.16 13.64
C PRO A 65 20.17 -1.67 13.80
N GLN A 66 19.93 -2.22 14.99
CA GLN A 66 20.07 -3.64 15.31
C GLN A 66 18.82 -4.49 14.98
N ILE A 67 17.68 -3.83 14.66
CA ILE A 67 16.45 -4.56 14.31
C ILE A 67 16.48 -4.90 12.83
N GLY A 68 16.34 -6.20 12.51
CA GLY A 68 16.17 -6.67 11.15
C GLY A 68 14.78 -6.30 10.63
N VAL A 69 14.69 -5.83 9.39
CA VAL A 69 13.41 -5.53 8.73
C VAL A 69 13.30 -6.29 7.43
N THR A 70 12.21 -7.02 7.27
CA THR A 70 11.85 -7.67 6.02
C THR A 70 10.56 -7.08 5.49
N VAL A 71 10.60 -6.54 4.27
CA VAL A 71 9.38 -6.11 3.56
C VAL A 71 9.09 -7.13 2.46
N GLN A 72 7.93 -7.78 2.58
CA GLN A 72 7.49 -8.78 1.61
C GLN A 72 6.45 -8.19 0.68
N ARG A 73 6.47 -8.60 -0.59
CA ARG A 73 5.42 -8.26 -1.54
C ARG A 73 4.31 -9.31 -1.50
N SER A 74 3.07 -8.85 -1.39
CA SER A 74 1.88 -9.70 -1.50
C SER A 74 0.73 -8.96 -2.17
N LEU A 75 -0.26 -9.72 -2.63
CA LEU A 75 -1.53 -9.16 -3.06
C LEU A 75 -2.26 -8.56 -1.86
N ALA A 76 -2.84 -7.39 -2.02
CA ALA A 76 -3.53 -6.69 -0.93
C ALA A 76 -4.67 -7.52 -0.30
N SER A 77 -5.31 -8.39 -1.07
CA SER A 77 -6.36 -9.31 -0.59
C SER A 77 -5.84 -10.40 0.36
N GLN A 78 -4.55 -10.76 0.29
CA GLN A 78 -3.95 -11.82 1.11
C GLN A 78 -3.37 -11.30 2.44
N ILE A 79 -3.14 -9.99 2.55
CA ILE A 79 -2.52 -9.39 3.73
C ILE A 79 -3.33 -9.61 5.01
N PRO A 80 -4.67 -9.48 5.03
CA PRO A 80 -5.46 -9.77 6.22
C PRO A 80 -5.26 -11.19 6.76
N ASP A 81 -5.24 -12.19 5.88
CA ASP A 81 -5.06 -13.58 6.28
C ASP A 81 -3.65 -13.83 6.83
N GLN A 82 -2.62 -13.28 6.19
CA GLN A 82 -1.23 -13.36 6.67
C GLN A 82 -1.06 -12.76 8.08
N LEU A 83 -1.77 -11.65 8.37
CA LEU A 83 -1.81 -11.06 9.71
C LEU A 83 -2.48 -11.99 10.71
N LEU A 84 -3.63 -12.57 10.37
CA LEU A 84 -4.39 -13.48 11.23
C LEU A 84 -3.63 -14.78 11.49
N GLU A 85 -2.88 -15.27 10.52
CA GLU A 85 -2.01 -16.44 10.60
C GLU A 85 -0.67 -16.18 11.30
N ARG A 86 -0.39 -14.94 11.70
CA ARG A 86 0.89 -14.51 12.30
C ARG A 86 2.12 -14.67 11.38
N ALA A 87 1.90 -14.73 10.07
CA ALA A 87 3.00 -14.78 9.11
C ALA A 87 3.75 -13.45 9.02
N ILE A 88 3.05 -12.36 9.30
CA ILE A 88 3.59 -10.99 9.30
C ILE A 88 3.07 -10.23 10.53
N GLU A 89 3.77 -9.15 10.88
CA GLU A 89 3.38 -8.28 11.99
C GLU A 89 2.55 -7.08 11.53
N PHE A 90 2.91 -6.50 10.38
CA PHE A 90 2.20 -5.38 9.78
C PHE A 90 1.89 -5.60 8.30
N GLY A 91 0.77 -5.03 7.88
CA GLY A 91 0.40 -4.91 6.49
C GLY A 91 0.09 -3.47 6.11
N ILE A 92 0.46 -3.05 4.90
CA ILE A 92 0.08 -1.73 4.37
C ILE A 92 -0.96 -1.92 3.27
N LEU A 93 -2.15 -1.39 3.50
CA LEU A 93 -3.30 -1.54 2.61
C LEU A 93 -3.80 -0.18 2.11
N SER A 94 -4.37 -0.15 0.90
CA SER A 94 -5.09 1.01 0.34
C SER A 94 -6.60 0.97 0.62
N PHE A 95 -7.02 0.07 1.48
CA PHE A 95 -8.40 -0.04 1.98
C PHE A 95 -8.35 -0.51 3.43
N ARG A 96 -9.39 -0.22 4.18
CA ARG A 96 -9.59 -0.75 5.54
C ARG A 96 -10.15 -2.17 5.44
N PRO A 97 -9.49 -3.18 6.03
CA PRO A 97 -10.05 -4.53 6.07
C PRO A 97 -11.27 -4.56 7.00
N ASP A 98 -12.32 -5.21 6.53
CA ASP A 98 -13.52 -5.47 7.34
C ASP A 98 -13.33 -6.74 8.17
N ASN A 99 -12.56 -6.61 9.26
CA ASN A 99 -12.30 -7.72 10.18
C ASN A 99 -12.01 -7.20 11.58
N GLU A 100 -12.87 -7.54 12.52
CA GLU A 100 -12.80 -7.07 13.92
C GLU A 100 -11.53 -7.52 14.66
N ARG A 101 -10.85 -8.57 14.21
CA ARG A 101 -9.59 -9.07 14.78
C ARG A 101 -8.38 -8.26 14.35
N LEU A 102 -8.55 -7.36 13.39
CA LEU A 102 -7.51 -6.46 12.89
C LEU A 102 -7.72 -5.04 13.40
N ASN A 103 -6.62 -4.37 13.68
CA ASN A 103 -6.57 -2.94 13.94
C ASN A 103 -6.02 -2.23 12.69
N ALA A 104 -6.70 -1.20 12.23
CA ALA A 104 -6.31 -0.43 11.07
C ALA A 104 -6.11 1.04 11.46
N ILE A 105 -4.91 1.56 11.20
CA ILE A 105 -4.49 2.91 11.53
C ILE A 105 -4.30 3.65 10.20
N GLU A 106 -5.00 4.75 9.98
CA GLU A 106 -4.76 5.61 8.82
C GLU A 106 -3.40 6.29 8.99
N VAL A 107 -2.53 6.12 7.99
CA VAL A 107 -1.13 6.59 8.08
C VAL A 107 -0.73 7.52 6.94
N TYR A 108 -1.52 7.58 5.87
CA TYR A 108 -1.23 8.42 4.72
C TYR A 108 -2.48 8.69 3.89
N THR A 109 -2.55 9.90 3.32
CA THR A 109 -3.60 10.28 2.37
C THR A 109 -2.98 10.93 1.15
N ASP A 110 -3.46 10.55 -0.03
CA ASP A 110 -3.15 11.23 -1.29
C ASP A 110 -4.35 11.16 -2.24
N SER A 111 -4.14 11.62 -3.47
CA SER A 111 -5.11 11.52 -4.55
C SER A 111 -4.51 10.82 -5.76
N VAL A 112 -5.37 10.43 -6.67
CA VAL A 112 -4.96 9.97 -8.00
C VAL A 112 -4.39 11.15 -8.79
N ALA A 113 -3.28 10.91 -9.47
CA ALA A 113 -2.68 11.85 -10.41
C ALA A 113 -2.95 11.38 -11.85
N PHE A 114 -3.50 12.25 -12.67
CA PHE A 114 -3.54 12.09 -14.11
C PHE A 114 -2.25 12.67 -14.69
N VAL A 115 -1.45 11.82 -15.32
CA VAL A 115 -0.11 12.17 -15.80
C VAL A 115 0.07 11.91 -17.28
N VAL A 116 0.78 12.82 -17.92
CA VAL A 116 1.07 12.81 -19.35
C VAL A 116 2.55 13.15 -19.62
N ASP A 117 3.05 12.82 -20.80
CA ASP A 117 4.33 13.31 -21.31
C ASP A 117 4.30 14.84 -21.43
N PRO A 118 5.38 15.58 -21.14
CA PRO A 118 5.43 17.05 -21.28
C PRO A 118 5.09 17.57 -22.68
N ARG A 119 5.29 16.76 -23.72
CA ARG A 119 4.97 17.12 -25.11
C ARG A 119 3.50 16.88 -25.47
N HIS A 120 2.75 16.18 -24.59
CA HIS A 120 1.34 15.87 -24.83
C HIS A 120 0.50 17.15 -24.92
N PRO A 121 -0.51 17.25 -25.82
CA PRO A 121 -1.35 18.43 -25.93
C PRO A 121 -2.01 18.86 -24.62
N LEU A 122 -2.42 17.89 -23.79
CA LEU A 122 -3.05 18.15 -22.49
C LEU A 122 -2.07 18.71 -21.46
N ALA A 123 -0.76 18.52 -21.59
CA ALA A 123 0.24 19.05 -20.66
C ALA A 123 0.25 20.60 -20.58
N LYS A 124 -0.28 21.27 -21.60
CA LYS A 124 -0.38 22.74 -21.66
C LYS A 124 -1.64 23.28 -20.99
N ARG A 125 -2.56 22.41 -20.56
CA ARG A 125 -3.82 22.78 -19.92
C ARG A 125 -3.69 22.68 -18.40
N ALA A 126 -4.15 23.69 -17.68
CA ALA A 126 -4.18 23.67 -16.22
C ALA A 126 -5.19 22.65 -15.70
N SER A 127 -6.31 22.48 -16.41
CA SER A 127 -7.35 21.51 -16.07
C SER A 127 -8.06 21.01 -17.34
N VAL A 128 -8.54 19.78 -17.29
CA VAL A 128 -9.35 19.13 -18.32
C VAL A 128 -10.55 18.45 -17.69
N SER A 129 -11.63 18.30 -18.45
CA SER A 129 -12.78 17.50 -18.03
C SER A 129 -12.51 16.01 -18.26
N ILE A 130 -13.12 15.14 -17.48
CA ILE A 130 -13.08 13.69 -17.73
C ILE A 130 -13.57 13.33 -19.13
N ARG A 131 -14.49 14.12 -19.70
CA ARG A 131 -14.99 13.94 -21.08
C ARG A 131 -13.90 14.16 -22.13
N ASP A 132 -12.98 15.06 -21.88
CA ASP A 132 -11.84 15.31 -22.78
C ASP A 132 -10.90 14.09 -22.86
N LEU A 133 -10.96 13.20 -21.84
CA LEU A 133 -10.14 12.01 -21.75
C LEU A 133 -10.69 10.80 -22.51
N GLY A 134 -11.91 10.89 -23.03
CA GLY A 134 -12.58 9.77 -23.70
C GLY A 134 -11.91 9.29 -24.99
N GLN A 135 -11.01 10.12 -25.58
CA GLN A 135 -10.23 9.77 -26.77
C GLN A 135 -8.78 9.37 -26.44
N GLU A 136 -8.38 9.45 -25.16
CA GLU A 136 -7.02 9.15 -24.76
C GLU A 136 -6.78 7.65 -24.59
N ASN A 137 -5.55 7.22 -24.87
CA ASN A 137 -5.10 5.85 -24.66
C ASN A 137 -4.48 5.73 -23.26
N PHE A 138 -5.16 5.04 -22.37
CA PHE A 138 -4.66 4.82 -21.02
C PHE A 138 -3.72 3.64 -20.93
N VAL A 139 -2.60 3.85 -20.26
CA VAL A 139 -1.68 2.80 -19.82
C VAL A 139 -2.04 2.43 -18.40
N ALA A 140 -2.47 1.22 -18.17
CA ALA A 140 -2.99 0.75 -16.90
C ALA A 140 -2.11 -0.34 -16.27
N HIS A 141 -2.27 -0.53 -14.95
CA HIS A 141 -1.64 -1.67 -14.27
C HIS A 141 -2.50 -2.93 -14.47
N ILE A 142 -1.87 -4.05 -14.81
CA ILE A 142 -2.57 -5.33 -15.08
C ILE A 142 -3.33 -5.85 -13.83
N VAL A 143 -2.86 -5.56 -12.62
CA VAL A 143 -3.50 -6.04 -11.39
C VAL A 143 -4.73 -5.22 -11.07
N ALA A 144 -5.86 -5.90 -10.89
CA ALA A 144 -7.09 -5.28 -10.39
C ALA A 144 -6.87 -4.71 -8.97
N SER A 145 -7.34 -3.49 -8.73
CA SER A 145 -7.23 -2.82 -7.45
C SER A 145 -8.49 -2.02 -7.13
N PRO A 146 -8.76 -1.70 -5.85
CA PRO A 146 -9.86 -0.81 -5.49
C PRO A 146 -9.79 0.54 -6.20
N LEU A 147 -8.59 1.08 -6.40
CA LEU A 147 -8.37 2.31 -7.16
C LEU A 147 -8.84 2.17 -8.62
N ARG A 148 -8.39 1.13 -9.31
CA ARG A 148 -8.79 0.87 -10.70
C ARG A 148 -10.31 0.78 -10.84
N ARG A 149 -10.97 0.09 -9.91
CA ARG A 149 -12.44 -0.02 -9.90
C ARG A 149 -13.09 1.36 -9.80
N ARG A 150 -12.66 2.20 -8.85
CA ARG A 150 -13.19 3.56 -8.69
C ARG A 150 -12.97 4.43 -9.92
N VAL A 151 -11.83 4.30 -10.59
CA VAL A 151 -11.56 5.00 -11.85
C VAL A 151 -12.57 4.57 -12.92
N ILE A 152 -12.76 3.26 -13.12
CA ILE A 152 -13.73 2.72 -14.11
C ILE A 152 -15.15 3.22 -13.79
N GLU A 153 -15.57 3.17 -12.53
CA GLU A 153 -16.87 3.64 -12.08
C GLU A 153 -17.06 5.15 -12.34
N THR A 154 -16.00 5.94 -12.11
CA THR A 154 -16.05 7.39 -12.37
C THR A 154 -16.23 7.70 -13.85
N PHE A 155 -15.46 7.05 -14.73
CA PHE A 155 -15.63 7.21 -16.18
C PHE A 155 -17.03 6.78 -16.64
N ALA A 156 -17.52 5.65 -16.15
CA ALA A 156 -18.87 5.15 -16.46
C ALA A 156 -19.98 6.13 -16.01
N SER A 157 -19.87 6.70 -14.81
CA SER A 157 -20.84 7.67 -14.29
C SER A 157 -20.91 8.97 -15.10
N HIS A 158 -19.84 9.32 -15.82
CA HIS A 158 -19.80 10.47 -16.72
C HIS A 158 -20.07 10.10 -18.19
N ALA A 159 -20.48 8.87 -18.46
CA ALA A 159 -20.69 8.34 -19.81
C ALA A 159 -19.48 8.58 -20.74
N THR A 160 -18.27 8.46 -20.21
CA THR A 160 -17.01 8.69 -20.93
C THR A 160 -16.30 7.37 -21.17
N PRO A 161 -15.89 7.06 -22.41
CA PRO A 161 -15.08 5.87 -22.68
C PRO A 161 -13.76 5.89 -21.91
N LEU A 162 -13.32 4.73 -21.41
CA LEU A 162 -12.02 4.54 -20.82
C LEU A 162 -11.24 3.50 -21.64
N ASN A 163 -10.42 3.99 -22.57
CA ASN A 163 -9.67 3.14 -23.47
C ASN A 163 -8.34 2.71 -22.82
N MET A 164 -8.31 1.53 -22.22
CA MET A 164 -7.09 0.92 -21.65
C MET A 164 -6.45 -0.01 -22.67
N SER A 165 -5.72 0.56 -23.60
CA SER A 165 -5.10 -0.17 -24.72
C SER A 165 -3.84 -0.93 -24.35
N VAL A 166 -3.16 -0.54 -23.26
CA VAL A 166 -1.92 -1.17 -22.78
C VAL A 166 -2.02 -1.42 -21.28
N GLU A 167 -1.72 -2.66 -20.89
CA GLU A 167 -1.64 -3.07 -19.48
C GLU A 167 -0.24 -3.56 -19.15
N LEU A 168 0.39 -2.97 -18.13
CA LEU A 168 1.77 -3.26 -17.74
C LEU A 168 1.84 -3.80 -16.29
N PRO A 169 2.85 -4.62 -15.96
CA PRO A 169 2.93 -5.30 -14.67
C PRO A 169 3.54 -4.45 -13.55
N SER A 170 4.06 -3.26 -13.85
CA SER A 170 4.67 -2.39 -12.85
C SER A 170 4.42 -0.91 -13.11
N LEU A 171 4.38 -0.14 -12.03
CA LEU A 171 4.26 1.33 -12.10
C LEU A 171 5.42 1.97 -12.83
N GLU A 172 6.62 1.50 -12.60
CA GLU A 172 7.81 2.04 -13.26
C GLU A 172 7.70 1.87 -14.79
N ALA A 173 7.24 0.70 -15.25
CA ALA A 173 6.99 0.47 -16.66
C ALA A 173 5.90 1.41 -17.22
N ILE A 174 4.82 1.62 -16.47
CA ILE A 174 3.74 2.56 -16.84
C ILE A 174 4.30 3.98 -17.01
N LYS A 175 5.00 4.49 -15.98
CA LYS A 175 5.59 5.83 -16.01
C LYS A 175 6.52 6.01 -17.20
N ARG A 176 7.46 5.08 -17.41
CA ARG A 176 8.40 5.12 -18.54
C ARG A 176 7.69 5.08 -19.89
N PHE A 177 6.65 4.28 -20.01
CA PHE A 177 5.90 4.17 -21.26
C PHE A 177 5.15 5.47 -21.58
N VAL A 178 4.59 6.15 -20.55
CA VAL A 178 4.00 7.47 -20.71
C VAL A 178 5.05 8.53 -21.06
N MET A 179 6.22 8.51 -20.42
CA MET A 179 7.35 9.43 -20.73
C MET A 179 7.86 9.27 -22.17
N LEU A 180 7.66 8.12 -22.80
CA LEU A 180 7.95 7.90 -24.22
C LEU A 180 6.88 8.46 -25.16
N GLY A 181 5.80 9.07 -24.62
CA GLY A 181 4.68 9.60 -25.41
C GLY A 181 3.66 8.57 -25.84
N ASN A 182 3.65 7.37 -25.24
CA ASN A 182 2.76 6.26 -25.63
C ASN A 182 1.47 6.22 -24.80
N GLY A 183 0.79 7.36 -24.65
CA GLY A 183 -0.47 7.45 -23.95
C GLY A 183 -0.39 8.19 -22.62
N VAL A 184 -1.40 8.02 -21.79
CA VAL A 184 -1.60 8.73 -20.52
C VAL A 184 -1.85 7.73 -19.39
N ALA A 185 -1.68 8.16 -18.14
CA ALA A 185 -1.94 7.25 -17.00
C ALA A 185 -2.63 7.93 -15.84
N LEU A 186 -3.38 7.12 -15.08
CA LEU A 186 -3.91 7.44 -13.77
C LEU A 186 -3.19 6.60 -12.72
N VAL A 187 -2.40 7.26 -11.90
CA VAL A 187 -1.53 6.61 -10.91
C VAL A 187 -1.69 7.24 -9.53
N PRO A 188 -1.32 6.54 -8.44
CA PRO A 188 -1.28 7.17 -7.13
C PRO A 188 -0.30 8.34 -7.09
N GLY A 189 -0.70 9.50 -6.54
CA GLY A 189 0.13 10.70 -6.52
C GLY A 189 1.50 10.50 -5.87
N LEU A 190 1.57 9.66 -4.81
CA LEU A 190 2.82 9.26 -4.17
C LEU A 190 3.87 8.70 -5.14
N THR A 191 3.43 8.05 -6.22
CA THR A 191 4.30 7.26 -7.09
C THR A 191 4.99 8.05 -8.20
N VAL A 192 4.57 9.29 -8.43
CA VAL A 192 5.05 10.15 -9.53
C VAL A 192 5.74 11.43 -9.08
N GLN A 193 5.88 11.66 -7.77
CA GLN A 193 6.49 12.87 -7.24
C GLN A 193 7.90 13.16 -7.81
N PRO A 194 8.79 12.16 -7.94
CA PRO A 194 10.12 12.40 -8.52
C PRO A 194 10.07 12.83 -9.99
N GLU A 195 9.19 12.23 -10.80
CA GLU A 195 9.04 12.54 -12.21
C GLU A 195 8.43 13.93 -12.43
N LEU A 196 7.45 14.30 -11.59
CA LEU A 196 6.86 15.65 -11.62
C LEU A 196 7.91 16.71 -11.22
N ALA A 197 8.71 16.43 -10.19
CA ALA A 197 9.75 17.35 -9.74
C ALA A 197 10.85 17.59 -10.78
N ARG A 198 11.17 16.57 -11.60
CA ARG A 198 12.13 16.67 -12.70
C ARG A 198 11.54 17.21 -14.01
N GLY A 199 10.20 17.28 -14.10
CA GLY A 199 9.51 17.62 -15.32
C GLY A 199 9.48 16.51 -16.38
N ASP A 200 9.78 15.26 -16.00
CA ASP A 200 9.71 14.10 -16.88
C ASP A 200 8.26 13.71 -17.21
N LEU A 201 7.34 14.04 -16.30
CA LEU A 201 5.88 13.93 -16.45
C LEU A 201 5.22 15.24 -16.02
N VAL A 202 4.04 15.49 -16.57
CA VAL A 202 3.17 16.61 -16.18
C VAL A 202 1.88 16.04 -15.60
N GLN A 203 1.52 16.53 -14.42
CA GLN A 203 0.19 16.27 -13.84
C GLN A 203 -0.79 17.31 -14.37
N VAL A 204 -1.91 16.85 -14.91
CA VAL A 204 -3.01 17.71 -15.35
C VAL A 204 -4.20 17.50 -14.41
N GLU A 205 -4.82 18.59 -13.98
CA GLU A 205 -5.97 18.50 -13.07
C GLU A 205 -7.21 17.99 -13.82
N VAL A 206 -7.89 17.00 -13.22
CA VAL A 206 -9.18 16.49 -13.68
C VAL A 206 -10.12 16.51 -12.49
N PRO A 207 -11.00 17.53 -12.38
CA PRO A 207 -11.84 17.73 -11.19
C PRO A 207 -12.69 16.52 -10.81
N GLU A 208 -13.19 15.78 -11.79
CA GLU A 208 -14.03 14.60 -11.60
C GLU A 208 -13.24 13.37 -11.09
N LEU A 209 -11.91 13.38 -11.24
CA LEU A 209 -11.00 12.32 -10.81
C LEU A 209 -10.29 12.65 -9.49
N LYS A 210 -10.82 13.58 -8.68
CA LYS A 210 -10.33 13.84 -7.32
C LYS A 210 -10.65 12.67 -6.38
N ILE A 211 -10.08 11.51 -6.69
CA ILE A 211 -10.27 10.27 -5.93
C ILE A 211 -9.29 10.28 -4.78
N ALA A 212 -9.78 10.59 -3.57
CA ALA A 212 -8.97 10.48 -2.37
C ALA A 212 -8.58 9.03 -2.09
N ARG A 213 -7.33 8.80 -1.74
CA ARG A 213 -6.77 7.50 -1.41
C ARG A 213 -6.15 7.54 -0.02
N ARG A 214 -6.45 6.54 0.79
CA ARG A 214 -5.91 6.40 2.13
C ARG A 214 -5.08 5.15 2.22
N LEU A 215 -3.98 5.19 2.99
CA LEU A 215 -3.20 4.02 3.36
C LEU A 215 -3.41 3.71 4.84
N TRP A 216 -3.54 2.42 5.08
CA TRP A 216 -3.80 1.85 6.39
C TRP A 216 -2.64 0.95 6.78
N LEU A 217 -2.05 1.24 7.94
CA LEU A 217 -1.17 0.32 8.63
C LEU A 217 -2.05 -0.62 9.45
N VAL A 218 -1.97 -1.89 9.15
CA VAL A 218 -2.84 -2.91 9.72
C VAL A 218 -2.03 -3.90 10.53
N HIS A 219 -2.50 -4.23 11.72
CA HIS A 219 -1.95 -5.27 12.59
C HIS A 219 -3.08 -5.99 13.33
N ARG A 220 -2.77 -7.11 13.96
CA ARG A 220 -3.75 -7.96 14.63
C ARG A 220 -4.19 -7.39 16.00
N LYS A 221 -5.44 -7.64 16.42
CA LYS A 221 -6.00 -7.43 17.76
C LYS A 221 -6.21 -8.80 18.48
N PRO A 222 -6.18 -8.88 19.81
CA PRO A 222 -5.38 -8.11 20.74
C PRO A 222 -3.96 -8.66 20.64
N ALA A 223 -3.05 -8.00 20.03
CA ALA A 223 -1.69 -8.47 20.02
C ALA A 223 -0.86 -7.53 20.89
N SER A 224 -0.13 -8.07 21.83
CA SER A 224 1.12 -7.45 22.17
C SER A 224 1.94 -7.45 20.89
N LEU A 225 2.17 -6.29 20.33
CA LEU A 225 3.17 -6.12 19.31
C LEU A 225 4.52 -6.53 19.89
N SER A 226 5.43 -6.98 19.06
CA SER A 226 6.81 -7.11 19.48
C SER A 226 7.38 -5.73 19.87
N HIS A 227 8.45 -5.68 20.65
CA HIS A 227 9.13 -4.41 20.95
C HIS A 227 9.54 -3.69 19.65
N ALA A 228 9.94 -4.43 18.61
CA ALA A 228 10.22 -3.90 17.29
C ALA A 228 8.98 -3.27 16.65
N GLY A 229 7.82 -3.91 16.79
CA GLY A 229 6.54 -3.40 16.30
C GLY A 229 6.09 -2.14 17.02
N GLU A 230 6.22 -2.08 18.34
CA GLU A 230 5.91 -0.87 19.14
C GLU A 230 6.82 0.29 18.76
N ALA A 231 8.11 0.02 18.61
CA ALA A 231 9.10 1.01 18.16
C ALA A 231 8.76 1.52 16.75
N PHE A 232 8.36 0.63 15.86
CA PHE A 232 7.95 0.99 14.51
C PHE A 232 6.70 1.91 14.51
N LEU A 233 5.67 1.58 15.29
CA LEU A 233 4.49 2.44 15.45
C LEU A 233 4.84 3.81 16.02
N SER A 234 5.77 3.87 16.97
CA SER A 234 6.24 5.14 17.51
C SER A 234 6.88 6.01 16.44
N VAL A 235 7.75 5.42 15.58
CA VAL A 235 8.35 6.14 14.45
C VAL A 235 7.29 6.63 13.46
N VAL A 236 6.30 5.81 13.12
CA VAL A 236 5.18 6.22 12.24
C VAL A 236 4.44 7.41 12.82
N ARG A 237 4.14 7.38 14.13
CA ARG A 237 3.46 8.48 14.84
C ARG A 237 4.28 9.76 14.81
N ASN A 238 5.57 9.67 15.11
CA ASN A 238 6.46 10.83 15.13
C ASN A 238 6.56 11.48 13.75
N LEU A 239 6.71 10.69 12.69
CA LEU A 239 6.72 11.20 11.32
C LEU A 239 5.40 11.91 10.94
N ALA A 240 4.25 11.40 11.41
CA ALA A 240 2.97 12.05 11.16
C ALA A 240 2.87 13.41 11.88
N VAL A 241 3.42 13.53 13.10
CA VAL A 241 3.50 14.81 13.84
C VAL A 241 4.46 15.78 13.18
N GLU A 242 5.65 15.32 12.79
CA GLU A 242 6.71 16.16 12.21
C GLU A 242 6.37 16.68 10.82
N ARG A 243 5.79 15.82 9.98
CA ARG A 243 5.54 16.12 8.56
C ARG A 243 4.12 16.63 8.28
N GLY A 244 3.16 16.30 9.16
CA GLY A 244 1.75 16.63 8.92
C GLY A 244 1.20 15.95 7.66
N HIS A 245 0.26 16.65 6.96
CA HIS A 245 -0.26 16.14 5.69
C HIS A 245 0.87 16.00 4.63
N PRO A 246 0.94 14.90 3.87
CA PRO A 246 -0.03 13.83 3.70
C PRO A 246 0.11 12.66 4.71
N PHE A 247 1.06 12.71 5.65
CA PHE A 247 1.21 11.70 6.69
C PHE A 247 0.11 11.88 7.75
N ALA A 248 -0.46 10.77 8.17
CA ALA A 248 -1.49 10.74 9.22
C ALA A 248 -1.14 9.64 10.24
N PHE A 249 -1.77 9.69 11.40
CA PHE A 249 -1.79 8.60 12.37
C PHE A 249 -3.11 8.70 13.12
N ARG A 250 -4.13 8.01 12.61
CA ARG A 250 -5.48 8.04 13.17
C ARG A 250 -5.91 6.63 13.52
N VAL A 251 -6.03 6.37 14.81
CA VAL A 251 -6.66 5.15 15.32
C VAL A 251 -8.15 5.42 15.32
N GLU A 252 -8.92 4.71 14.51
CA GLU A 252 -10.37 4.78 14.60
C GLU A 252 -10.82 4.16 15.93
N GLN A 253 -11.43 4.98 16.77
CA GLN A 253 -12.20 4.47 17.91
C GLN A 253 -13.39 3.70 17.35
N ALA A 254 -13.65 2.52 17.92
CA ALA A 254 -14.82 1.75 17.55
C ALA A 254 -16.07 2.61 17.78
N GLU A 255 -16.69 3.10 16.73
CA GLU A 255 -18.06 3.61 16.78
C GLU A 255 -18.96 2.44 17.12
N GLY A 256 -19.46 2.39 18.35
CA GLY A 256 -20.46 1.39 18.69
C GLY A 256 -20.54 1.03 20.14
N ALA A 257 -20.82 2.00 21.00
CA ALA A 257 -21.45 1.70 22.29
C ALA A 257 -22.16 2.96 22.80
N SER A 258 -23.13 3.50 22.09
CA SER A 258 -24.12 4.40 22.68
C SER A 258 -25.28 4.61 21.71
N ALA A 259 -26.17 3.66 21.66
CA ALA A 259 -27.56 3.87 21.27
C ALA A 259 -28.38 2.64 21.64
N ARG A 260 -28.55 2.40 22.96
CA ARG A 260 -29.68 1.69 23.54
C ARG A 260 -29.80 2.19 24.98
N GLU A 261 -30.56 3.23 25.16
CA GLU A 261 -31.44 3.47 26.28
C GLU A 261 -32.74 4.02 25.73
#